data_8ebd459046483f6ec2e555157e4350c1
#
_entry.id   8ebd459046483f6ec2e555157e4350c1
#
_cell.length_a   1.000
_cell.length_b   1.000
_cell.length_c   1.000
_cell.angle_alpha   90.00
_cell.angle_beta   90.00
_cell.angle_gamma   90.00
#
_symmetry.space_group_name_H-M   'P 1'
#
loop_
_entity.id
_entity.type
_entity.pdbx_description
1 polymer ?
#
loop_
_entity_poly.entity_id
_entity_poly.type
_entity_poly.pdbx_seq_one_letter_code
_entity_poly.pdbx_strand_id
1 'polypeptide(L)'
;MRRHIQILTAIAALTAPYGMAEAQTLNAARIANINTATESFLALAKDSHTTGQPPRYSDPAVKPLLDRVLDTKQIESGKPLPWSDVEKLTDWSKAAIKVGLVYYLAGTGTKDLNVVANDPKLTQKANQNTVTFAPEFGRYYDAQINLYSALIDTASAQILAATPEQRKDPEFRRTLNNISDGAAKSVIGLLHTFVLEGLPDEWQFLRVALLLKMTPKAAKFMAPEDRQLLRNAAAEAATQIKDPDVKSGVNAIARAFATF
;
A
#
# COMPACT_ATOMS: atom_id res chain seq x y z
N MET A 1 15.09 -15.34 26.61
CA MET A 1 13.92 -16.17 26.20
C MET A 1 13.70 -15.93 24.72
N ARG A 2 14.14 -16.87 23.88
CA ARG A 2 14.02 -16.79 22.42
C ARG A 2 12.59 -17.14 22.02
N ARG A 3 11.80 -16.16 21.57
CA ARG A 3 10.53 -16.41 20.90
C ARG A 3 10.83 -16.77 19.44
N HIS A 4 10.94 -18.04 19.15
CA HIS A 4 10.90 -18.54 17.80
C HIS A 4 9.47 -18.38 17.27
N ILE A 5 9.24 -17.37 16.47
CA ILE A 5 8.03 -17.27 15.65
C ILE A 5 8.25 -18.21 14.46
N GLN A 6 7.50 -19.32 14.43
CA GLN A 6 7.47 -20.24 13.31
C GLN A 6 6.79 -19.55 12.11
N ILE A 7 7.60 -19.01 11.22
CA ILE A 7 7.16 -18.45 9.90
C ILE A 7 7.07 -19.55 8.83
N LEU A 8 7.31 -20.79 9.17
CA LEU A 8 7.33 -21.93 8.25
C LEU A 8 6.10 -22.80 8.47
N THR A 9 4.96 -22.49 7.85
CA THR A 9 3.98 -23.47 7.34
C THR A 9 2.70 -22.80 6.82
N ALA A 10 2.80 -22.04 5.73
CA ALA A 10 1.61 -21.52 5.04
C ALA A 10 1.72 -21.58 3.49
N ILE A 11 2.48 -22.53 2.95
CA ILE A 11 2.63 -22.68 1.48
C ILE A 11 1.77 -23.82 0.91
N ALA A 12 1.06 -24.56 1.72
CA ALA A 12 0.26 -25.70 1.25
C ALA A 12 -1.22 -25.56 1.61
N ALA A 13 -1.97 -24.72 0.90
CA ALA A 13 -3.44 -24.84 0.74
C ALA A 13 -4.00 -23.67 -0.12
N LEU A 14 -3.71 -23.62 -1.41
CA LEU A 14 -4.34 -22.67 -2.34
C LEU A 14 -4.83 -23.37 -3.63
N THR A 15 -5.44 -24.54 -3.47
CA THR A 15 -6.28 -25.16 -4.52
C THR A 15 -7.67 -25.47 -3.97
N ALA A 16 -8.29 -24.51 -3.30
CA ALA A 16 -9.73 -24.58 -3.08
C ALA A 16 -10.43 -24.00 -4.33
N PRO A 17 -11.48 -24.67 -4.88
CA PRO A 17 -12.30 -24.06 -5.91
C PRO A 17 -12.90 -22.79 -5.32
N TYR A 18 -12.80 -21.67 -6.06
CA TYR A 18 -13.46 -20.41 -5.70
C TYR A 18 -14.98 -20.68 -5.67
N GLY A 19 -15.51 -21.09 -4.52
CA GLY A 19 -16.90 -20.95 -4.22
C GLY A 19 -17.22 -19.45 -4.39
N MET A 20 -18.32 -19.12 -5.08
CA MET A 20 -18.78 -17.74 -5.22
C MET A 20 -19.06 -17.18 -3.81
N ALA A 21 -18.02 -16.64 -3.16
CA ALA A 21 -18.19 -15.90 -1.94
C ALA A 21 -19.05 -14.67 -2.26
N GLU A 22 -20.08 -14.41 -1.47
CA GLU A 22 -20.87 -13.18 -1.59
C GLU A 22 -19.90 -11.99 -1.63
N ALA A 23 -19.94 -11.24 -2.74
CA ALA A 23 -19.10 -10.09 -2.94
C ALA A 23 -19.48 -9.00 -1.94
N GLN A 24 -18.49 -8.47 -1.21
CA GLN A 24 -18.70 -7.28 -0.41
C GLN A 24 -19.02 -6.09 -1.33
N THR A 25 -19.91 -5.22 -0.92
CA THR A 25 -20.24 -4.00 -1.67
C THR A 25 -19.81 -2.77 -0.88
N LEU A 26 -19.04 -1.89 -1.51
CA LEU A 26 -18.69 -0.62 -0.89
C LEU A 26 -19.87 0.34 -0.91
N ASN A 27 -20.26 0.80 0.27
CA ASN A 27 -21.34 1.78 0.40
C ASN A 27 -20.86 3.16 -0.09
N ALA A 28 -21.63 3.80 -0.99
CA ALA A 28 -21.35 5.14 -1.52
C ALA A 28 -21.25 6.20 -0.40
N ALA A 29 -22.10 6.11 0.64
CA ALA A 29 -22.05 7.01 1.79
C ALA A 29 -20.70 6.93 2.52
N ARG A 30 -20.07 5.75 2.54
CA ARG A 30 -18.74 5.59 3.14
C ARG A 30 -17.67 6.34 2.34
N ILE A 31 -17.67 6.21 1.01
CA ILE A 31 -16.71 6.95 0.17
C ILE A 31 -16.89 8.45 0.33
N ALA A 32 -18.12 8.94 0.39
CA ALA A 32 -18.40 10.35 0.69
C ALA A 32 -17.83 10.76 2.06
N ASN A 33 -17.98 9.92 3.09
CA ASN A 33 -17.42 10.17 4.42
C ASN A 33 -15.89 10.16 4.44
N ILE A 34 -15.24 9.29 3.65
CA ILE A 34 -13.78 9.24 3.47
C ILE A 34 -13.31 10.54 2.83
N ASN A 35 -13.97 10.99 1.77
CA ASN A 35 -13.62 12.23 1.08
C ASN A 35 -13.78 13.45 2.01
N THR A 36 -14.89 13.55 2.74
CA THR A 36 -15.11 14.61 3.72
C THR A 36 -14.05 14.60 4.82
N ALA A 37 -13.70 13.43 5.36
CA ALA A 37 -12.65 13.31 6.37
C ALA A 37 -11.27 13.71 5.82
N THR A 38 -10.99 13.34 4.56
CA THR A 38 -9.75 13.72 3.88
C THR A 38 -9.65 15.24 3.71
N GLU A 39 -10.69 15.89 3.21
CA GLU A 39 -10.70 17.35 3.05
C GLU A 39 -10.56 18.07 4.41
N SER A 40 -11.25 17.58 5.45
CA SER A 40 -11.12 18.13 6.80
C SER A 40 -9.69 17.98 7.35
N PHE A 41 -9.06 16.81 7.14
CA PHE A 41 -7.66 16.58 7.51
C PHE A 41 -6.70 17.50 6.73
N LEU A 42 -6.89 17.62 5.41
CA LEU A 42 -6.06 18.49 4.58
C LEU A 42 -6.18 19.97 4.95
N ALA A 43 -7.35 20.40 5.38
CA ALA A 43 -7.55 21.76 5.90
C ALA A 43 -6.74 22.01 7.19
N LEU A 44 -6.70 21.04 8.13
CA LEU A 44 -5.83 21.11 9.31
C LEU A 44 -4.35 21.08 8.95
N ALA A 45 -4.00 20.37 7.89
CA ALA A 45 -2.61 20.14 7.47
C ALA A 45 -2.09 21.16 6.44
N LYS A 46 -2.85 22.23 6.13
CA LYS A 46 -2.57 23.13 4.98
C LYS A 46 -1.15 23.70 4.95
N ASP A 47 -0.56 24.01 6.11
CA ASP A 47 0.76 24.62 6.25
C ASP A 47 1.87 23.63 6.66
N SER A 48 1.56 22.34 6.74
CA SER A 48 2.49 21.31 7.23
C SER A 48 3.76 21.22 6.38
N HIS A 49 3.67 21.43 5.06
CA HIS A 49 4.81 21.42 4.16
C HIS A 49 5.81 22.56 4.44
N THR A 50 5.36 23.68 5.01
CA THR A 50 6.21 24.81 5.40
C THR A 50 6.68 24.69 6.85
N THR A 51 5.74 24.40 7.75
CA THR A 51 6.01 24.40 9.20
C THR A 51 6.73 23.13 9.68
N GLY A 52 6.62 22.03 8.95
CA GLY A 52 7.11 20.72 9.39
C GLY A 52 6.28 20.09 10.52
N GLN A 53 5.10 20.63 10.80
CA GLN A 53 4.23 20.20 11.91
C GLN A 53 2.87 19.70 11.36
N PRO A 54 2.79 18.49 10.82
CA PRO A 54 1.53 17.90 10.42
C PRO A 54 0.69 17.52 11.65
N PRO A 55 -0.66 17.51 11.51
CA PRO A 55 -1.55 17.03 12.56
C PRO A 55 -1.21 15.59 12.94
N ARG A 56 -1.18 15.27 14.25
CA ARG A 56 -0.75 13.97 14.76
C ARG A 56 -1.92 13.03 15.02
N TYR A 57 -1.70 11.73 14.81
CA TYR A 57 -2.72 10.72 15.16
C TYR A 57 -3.09 10.72 16.64
N SER A 58 -2.17 11.13 17.51
CA SER A 58 -2.43 11.27 18.95
C SER A 58 -3.38 12.42 19.31
N ASP A 59 -3.64 13.34 18.39
CA ASP A 59 -4.60 14.43 18.60
C ASP A 59 -6.04 13.89 18.52
N PRO A 60 -6.88 14.07 19.57
CA PRO A 60 -8.29 13.64 19.58
C PRO A 60 -9.13 14.20 18.43
N ALA A 61 -8.81 15.39 17.92
CA ALA A 61 -9.51 15.99 16.78
C ALA A 61 -9.10 15.35 15.44
N VAL A 62 -7.87 14.86 15.33
CA VAL A 62 -7.27 14.29 14.10
C VAL A 62 -7.55 12.81 13.99
N LYS A 63 -7.47 12.08 15.10
CA LYS A 63 -7.64 10.62 15.14
C LYS A 63 -8.89 10.12 14.40
N PRO A 64 -10.11 10.67 14.61
CA PRO A 64 -11.30 10.20 13.91
C PRO A 64 -11.24 10.43 12.40
N LEU A 65 -10.56 11.47 11.93
CA LEU A 65 -10.38 11.74 10.50
C LEU A 65 -9.47 10.71 9.87
N LEU A 66 -8.32 10.45 10.50
CA LEU A 66 -7.37 9.44 10.02
C LEU A 66 -7.94 8.03 10.09
N ASP A 67 -8.70 7.68 11.14
CA ASP A 67 -9.37 6.38 11.24
C ASP A 67 -10.38 6.17 10.10
N ARG A 68 -11.12 7.20 9.70
CA ARG A 68 -12.05 7.10 8.57
C ARG A 68 -11.34 6.83 7.24
N VAL A 69 -10.18 7.44 7.03
CA VAL A 69 -9.43 7.33 5.78
C VAL A 69 -8.55 6.08 5.75
N LEU A 70 -7.91 5.72 6.88
CA LEU A 70 -6.86 4.70 6.93
C LEU A 70 -7.32 3.37 7.57
N ASP A 71 -8.52 3.28 8.17
CA ASP A 71 -9.04 2.02 8.69
C ASP A 71 -9.73 1.20 7.59
N THR A 72 -9.00 0.23 7.07
CA THR A 72 -9.43 -0.68 6.00
C THR A 72 -9.82 -2.07 6.52
N LYS A 73 -9.99 -2.26 7.83
CA LYS A 73 -10.26 -3.58 8.45
C LYS A 73 -11.51 -4.28 7.91
N GLN A 74 -12.50 -3.50 7.42
CA GLN A 74 -13.71 -4.08 6.84
C GLN A 74 -13.52 -4.59 5.42
N ILE A 75 -12.38 -4.31 4.77
CA ILE A 75 -12.03 -4.93 3.49
C ILE A 75 -11.47 -6.31 3.80
N GLU A 76 -12.27 -7.34 3.59
CA GLU A 76 -11.84 -8.72 3.83
C GLU A 76 -10.87 -9.16 2.72
N SER A 77 -9.65 -9.48 3.13
CA SER A 77 -8.65 -9.99 2.20
C SER A 77 -9.11 -11.32 1.60
N GLY A 78 -8.99 -11.45 0.27
CA GLY A 78 -9.38 -12.66 -0.47
C GLY A 78 -10.83 -12.71 -0.91
N LYS A 79 -11.64 -11.71 -0.56
CA LYS A 79 -13.01 -11.57 -1.07
C LYS A 79 -13.04 -10.48 -2.13
N PRO A 80 -13.24 -10.82 -3.43
CA PRO A 80 -13.34 -9.80 -4.47
C PRO A 80 -14.58 -8.94 -4.26
N LEU A 81 -14.44 -7.65 -4.56
CA LEU A 81 -15.55 -6.71 -4.62
C LEU A 81 -16.20 -6.77 -6.02
N PRO A 82 -17.44 -6.27 -6.21
CA PRO A 82 -17.98 -6.06 -7.54
C PRO A 82 -17.06 -5.16 -8.37
N TRP A 83 -16.96 -5.42 -9.68
CA TRP A 83 -16.16 -4.58 -10.57
C TRP A 83 -16.54 -3.10 -10.54
N SER A 84 -17.85 -2.81 -10.36
CA SER A 84 -18.37 -1.46 -10.17
C SER A 84 -17.81 -0.71 -8.94
N ASP A 85 -17.17 -1.41 -8.03
CA ASP A 85 -16.58 -0.81 -6.83
C ASP A 85 -15.07 -0.49 -6.99
N VAL A 86 -14.46 -0.85 -8.14
CA VAL A 86 -13.04 -0.57 -8.42
C VAL A 86 -12.74 0.93 -8.36
N GLU A 87 -13.61 1.76 -8.93
CA GLU A 87 -13.47 3.22 -8.87
C GLU A 87 -13.51 3.72 -7.42
N LYS A 88 -14.44 3.21 -6.60
CA LYS A 88 -14.56 3.56 -5.18
C LYS A 88 -13.31 3.17 -4.38
N LEU A 89 -12.75 1.96 -4.63
CA LEU A 89 -11.48 1.54 -4.02
C LEU A 89 -10.32 2.44 -4.44
N THR A 90 -10.28 2.79 -5.72
CA THR A 90 -9.25 3.67 -6.27
C THR A 90 -9.32 5.06 -5.64
N ASP A 91 -10.52 5.61 -5.46
CA ASP A 91 -10.71 6.91 -4.82
C ASP A 91 -10.36 6.87 -3.34
N TRP A 92 -10.66 5.77 -2.65
CA TRP A 92 -10.20 5.57 -1.29
C TRP A 92 -8.66 5.49 -1.22
N SER A 93 -8.01 4.76 -2.13
CA SER A 93 -6.54 4.72 -2.21
C SER A 93 -5.94 6.12 -2.44
N LYS A 94 -6.52 6.91 -3.36
CA LYS A 94 -6.10 8.32 -3.58
C LYS A 94 -6.26 9.18 -2.32
N ALA A 95 -7.35 9.00 -1.57
CA ALA A 95 -7.56 9.71 -0.30
C ALA A 95 -6.46 9.35 0.72
N ALA A 96 -6.13 8.07 0.87
CA ALA A 96 -5.04 7.64 1.74
C ALA A 96 -3.67 8.17 1.27
N ILE A 97 -3.40 8.22 -0.05
CA ILE A 97 -2.17 8.82 -0.61
C ILE A 97 -2.08 10.30 -0.23
N LYS A 98 -3.16 11.08 -0.37
CA LYS A 98 -3.17 12.49 0.04
C LYS A 98 -2.77 12.67 1.50
N VAL A 99 -3.28 11.81 2.39
CA VAL A 99 -2.91 11.80 3.81
C VAL A 99 -1.43 11.46 4.00
N GLY A 100 -0.92 10.42 3.35
CA GLY A 100 0.49 10.02 3.42
C GLY A 100 1.43 11.14 2.96
N LEU A 101 1.07 11.84 1.88
CA LEU A 101 1.86 12.95 1.34
C LEU A 101 1.98 14.14 2.30
N VAL A 102 0.98 14.42 3.14
CA VAL A 102 1.09 15.47 4.16
C VAL A 102 2.27 15.21 5.10
N TYR A 103 2.43 13.97 5.55
CA TYR A 103 3.53 13.60 6.42
C TYR A 103 4.86 13.56 5.66
N TYR A 104 4.88 13.00 4.45
CA TYR A 104 6.10 12.89 3.65
C TYR A 104 6.69 14.27 3.33
N LEU A 105 5.84 15.23 2.97
CA LEU A 105 6.25 16.57 2.54
C LEU A 105 6.38 17.58 3.71
N ALA A 106 6.18 17.17 4.96
CA ALA A 106 6.25 18.07 6.10
C ALA A 106 7.61 18.78 6.20
N GLY A 107 7.61 20.11 6.22
CA GLY A 107 8.81 20.94 6.34
C GLY A 107 9.76 20.89 5.13
N THR A 108 9.30 20.41 3.96
CA THR A 108 10.10 20.47 2.72
C THR A 108 9.97 21.81 1.97
N GLY A 109 9.03 22.66 2.39
CA GLY A 109 8.74 23.93 1.72
C GLY A 109 7.95 23.80 0.41
N THR A 110 7.64 22.58 -0.04
CA THR A 110 6.94 22.32 -1.30
C THR A 110 5.88 21.23 -1.16
N LYS A 111 4.89 21.24 -2.06
CA LYS A 111 3.91 20.16 -2.25
C LYS A 111 4.19 19.34 -3.52
N ASP A 112 5.22 19.70 -4.28
CA ASP A 112 5.59 19.04 -5.53
C ASP A 112 6.61 17.93 -5.28
N LEU A 113 6.19 16.68 -5.48
CA LEU A 113 7.04 15.50 -5.37
C LEU A 113 8.22 15.51 -6.34
N ASN A 114 8.08 16.11 -7.52
CA ASN A 114 9.18 16.19 -8.49
C ASN A 114 10.28 17.12 -7.98
N VAL A 115 9.92 18.23 -7.31
CA VAL A 115 10.89 19.11 -6.66
C VAL A 115 11.63 18.36 -5.57
N VAL A 116 10.91 17.60 -4.72
CA VAL A 116 11.52 16.79 -3.66
C VAL A 116 12.44 15.72 -4.24
N ALA A 117 12.00 15.00 -5.28
CA ALA A 117 12.78 13.90 -5.88
C ALA A 117 14.07 14.39 -6.57
N ASN A 118 14.09 15.64 -7.06
CA ASN A 118 15.25 16.22 -7.73
C ASN A 118 16.20 17.00 -6.79
N ASP A 119 15.84 17.16 -5.52
CA ASP A 119 16.69 17.79 -4.51
C ASP A 119 17.07 16.78 -3.41
N PRO A 120 18.36 16.36 -3.33
CA PRO A 120 18.81 15.39 -2.34
C PRO A 120 18.54 15.79 -0.88
N LYS A 121 18.56 17.11 -0.54
CA LYS A 121 18.26 17.59 0.80
C LYS A 121 16.79 17.44 1.15
N LEU A 122 15.91 17.74 0.19
CA LEU A 122 14.46 17.56 0.36
C LEU A 122 14.09 16.09 0.41
N THR A 123 14.71 15.24 -0.42
CA THR A 123 14.57 13.78 -0.36
C THR A 123 15.01 13.25 1.01
N GLN A 124 16.15 13.66 1.52
CA GLN A 124 16.60 13.28 2.86
C GLN A 124 15.63 13.73 3.94
N LYS A 125 15.10 14.95 3.86
CA LYS A 125 14.08 15.46 4.79
C LYS A 125 12.80 14.62 4.73
N ALA A 126 12.31 14.31 3.55
CA ALA A 126 11.11 13.48 3.36
C ALA A 126 11.32 12.05 3.90
N ASN A 127 12.49 11.46 3.69
CA ASN A 127 12.85 10.16 4.28
C ASN A 127 12.90 10.22 5.81
N GLN A 128 13.50 11.28 6.39
CA GLN A 128 13.49 11.50 7.84
C GLN A 128 12.07 11.67 8.38
N ASN A 129 11.15 12.28 7.62
CA ASN A 129 9.75 12.39 7.98
C ASN A 129 9.07 11.02 8.11
N THR A 130 9.43 10.04 7.27
CA THR A 130 8.90 8.67 7.37
C THR A 130 9.23 8.05 8.73
N VAL A 131 10.44 8.31 9.25
CA VAL A 131 10.86 7.86 10.58
C VAL A 131 10.17 8.67 11.69
N THR A 132 10.15 10.00 11.54
CA THR A 132 9.55 10.92 12.54
C THR A 132 8.05 10.67 12.73
N PHE A 133 7.35 10.32 11.65
CA PHE A 133 5.91 10.07 11.63
C PHE A 133 5.59 8.57 11.42
N ALA A 134 6.46 7.69 11.92
CA ALA A 134 6.32 6.24 11.74
C ALA A 134 4.94 5.66 12.12
N PRO A 135 4.25 6.12 13.19
CA PRO A 135 2.89 5.65 13.49
C PRO A 135 1.88 5.96 12.38
N GLU A 136 1.90 7.19 11.85
CA GLU A 136 1.01 7.65 10.79
C GLU A 136 1.35 6.98 9.45
N PHE A 137 2.64 6.86 9.11
CA PHE A 137 3.10 6.14 7.94
C PHE A 137 2.77 4.65 8.01
N GLY A 138 2.88 4.04 9.18
CA GLY A 138 2.47 2.65 9.37
C GLY A 138 1.03 2.42 8.96
N ARG A 139 0.12 3.25 9.45
CA ARG A 139 -1.31 3.18 9.11
C ARG A 139 -1.57 3.45 7.63
N TYR A 140 -0.85 4.40 7.05
CA TYR A 140 -0.92 4.70 5.62
C TYR A 140 -0.54 3.48 4.77
N TYR A 141 0.60 2.84 5.05
CA TYR A 141 1.04 1.67 4.30
C TYR A 141 0.14 0.46 4.52
N ASP A 142 -0.35 0.25 5.75
CA ASP A 142 -1.32 -0.81 6.05
C ASP A 142 -2.60 -0.62 5.21
N ALA A 143 -3.10 0.61 5.11
CA ALA A 143 -4.24 0.95 4.28
C ALA A 143 -3.96 0.70 2.78
N GLN A 144 -2.81 1.17 2.27
CA GLN A 144 -2.44 0.99 0.86
C GLN A 144 -2.33 -0.49 0.48
N ILE A 145 -1.65 -1.30 1.29
CA ILE A 145 -1.50 -2.73 1.02
C ILE A 145 -2.86 -3.43 1.01
N ASN A 146 -3.75 -3.12 1.95
CA ASN A 146 -5.08 -3.72 2.02
C ASN A 146 -5.96 -3.29 0.82
N LEU A 147 -5.93 -2.02 0.44
CA LEU A 147 -6.68 -1.49 -0.70
C LEU A 147 -6.20 -2.09 -2.03
N TYR A 148 -4.88 -2.15 -2.26
CA TYR A 148 -4.34 -2.78 -3.46
C TYR A 148 -4.53 -4.29 -3.47
N SER A 149 -4.48 -4.97 -2.32
CA SER A 149 -4.83 -6.38 -2.23
C SER A 149 -6.28 -6.62 -2.68
N ALA A 150 -7.22 -5.79 -2.24
CA ALA A 150 -8.62 -5.87 -2.65
C ALA A 150 -8.82 -5.55 -4.14
N LEU A 151 -8.10 -4.55 -4.68
CA LEU A 151 -8.11 -4.21 -6.11
C LEU A 151 -7.60 -5.39 -6.95
N ILE A 152 -6.51 -6.05 -6.54
CA ILE A 152 -5.93 -7.21 -7.22
C ILE A 152 -6.89 -8.41 -7.16
N ASP A 153 -7.51 -8.68 -6.00
CA ASP A 153 -8.49 -9.75 -5.84
C ASP A 153 -9.70 -9.52 -6.77
N THR A 154 -10.21 -8.29 -6.82
CA THR A 154 -11.33 -7.89 -7.67
C THR A 154 -10.99 -7.98 -9.16
N ALA A 155 -9.82 -7.45 -9.55
CA ALA A 155 -9.35 -7.49 -10.93
C ALA A 155 -9.11 -8.94 -11.41
N SER A 156 -8.51 -9.78 -10.56
CA SER A 156 -8.28 -11.20 -10.86
C SER A 156 -9.59 -11.95 -11.07
N ALA A 157 -10.60 -11.73 -10.22
CA ALA A 157 -11.92 -12.33 -10.37
C ALA A 157 -12.60 -11.85 -11.67
N GLN A 158 -12.50 -10.55 -11.99
CA GLN A 158 -13.07 -9.99 -13.19
C GLN A 158 -12.39 -10.52 -14.47
N ILE A 159 -11.08 -10.68 -14.48
CA ILE A 159 -10.35 -11.28 -15.61
C ILE A 159 -10.84 -12.71 -15.88
N LEU A 160 -11.09 -13.49 -14.82
CA LEU A 160 -11.60 -14.86 -14.96
C LEU A 160 -13.03 -14.89 -15.52
N ALA A 161 -13.88 -13.95 -15.13
CA ALA A 161 -15.26 -13.85 -15.54
C ALA A 161 -15.45 -13.15 -16.92
N ALA A 162 -14.47 -12.37 -17.37
CA ALA A 162 -14.59 -11.54 -18.57
C ALA A 162 -14.64 -12.36 -19.88
N THR A 163 -15.54 -11.96 -20.78
CA THR A 163 -15.60 -12.51 -22.15
C THR A 163 -14.36 -12.11 -22.96
N PRO A 164 -14.07 -12.80 -24.10
CA PRO A 164 -12.98 -12.41 -24.99
C PRO A 164 -13.10 -10.96 -25.49
N GLU A 165 -14.30 -10.45 -25.72
CA GLU A 165 -14.58 -9.08 -26.15
C GLU A 165 -14.26 -8.08 -25.03
N GLN A 166 -14.72 -8.34 -23.81
CA GLN A 166 -14.40 -7.52 -22.64
C GLN A 166 -12.90 -7.45 -22.37
N ARG A 167 -12.18 -8.56 -22.54
CA ARG A 167 -10.70 -8.56 -22.39
C ARG A 167 -9.97 -7.73 -23.44
N LYS A 168 -10.62 -7.42 -24.59
CA LYS A 168 -10.08 -6.55 -25.64
C LYS A 168 -10.44 -5.08 -25.42
N ASP A 169 -11.40 -4.78 -24.55
CA ASP A 169 -11.85 -3.42 -24.27
C ASP A 169 -10.67 -2.56 -23.75
N PRO A 170 -10.37 -1.42 -24.41
CA PRO A 170 -9.27 -0.55 -24.00
C PRO A 170 -9.42 0.02 -22.59
N GLU A 171 -10.64 0.31 -22.16
CA GLU A 171 -10.90 0.86 -20.83
C GLU A 171 -10.70 -0.20 -19.74
N PHE A 172 -11.16 -1.43 -19.98
CA PHE A 172 -10.90 -2.55 -19.11
C PHE A 172 -9.38 -2.76 -18.91
N ARG A 173 -8.62 -2.81 -20.03
CA ARG A 173 -7.16 -2.97 -19.98
C ARG A 173 -6.47 -1.81 -19.26
N ARG A 174 -6.89 -0.57 -19.53
CA ARG A 174 -6.35 0.61 -18.85
C ARG A 174 -6.56 0.53 -17.35
N THR A 175 -7.75 0.09 -16.91
CA THR A 175 -8.05 -0.08 -15.48
C THR A 175 -7.14 -1.14 -14.85
N LEU A 176 -6.95 -2.29 -15.50
CA LEU A 176 -6.05 -3.33 -15.02
C LEU A 176 -4.60 -2.84 -14.91
N ASN A 177 -4.11 -2.11 -15.92
CA ASN A 177 -2.76 -1.55 -15.91
C ASN A 177 -2.59 -0.52 -14.79
N ASN A 178 -3.59 0.34 -14.55
CA ASN A 178 -3.55 1.30 -13.45
C ASN A 178 -3.50 0.63 -12.07
N ILE A 179 -4.22 -0.50 -11.90
CA ILE A 179 -4.17 -1.28 -10.65
C ILE A 179 -2.77 -1.90 -10.48
N SER A 180 -2.19 -2.49 -11.55
CA SER A 180 -0.85 -3.07 -11.53
C SER A 180 0.21 -2.03 -11.17
N ASP A 181 0.25 -0.92 -11.90
CA ASP A 181 1.20 0.18 -11.69
C ASP A 181 1.08 0.81 -10.28
N GLY A 182 -0.15 1.06 -9.84
CA GLY A 182 -0.39 1.61 -8.49
C GLY A 182 0.06 0.66 -7.38
N ALA A 183 -0.20 -0.64 -7.52
CA ALA A 183 0.26 -1.66 -6.59
C ALA A 183 1.80 -1.75 -6.58
N ALA A 184 2.43 -1.76 -7.75
CA ALA A 184 3.89 -1.78 -7.88
C ALA A 184 4.53 -0.57 -7.18
N LYS A 185 4.04 0.65 -7.45
CA LYS A 185 4.53 1.88 -6.82
C LYS A 185 4.39 1.86 -5.30
N SER A 186 3.26 1.36 -4.79
CA SER A 186 3.04 1.25 -3.34
C SER A 186 4.01 0.26 -2.68
N VAL A 187 4.26 -0.88 -3.31
CA VAL A 187 5.22 -1.87 -2.81
C VAL A 187 6.64 -1.32 -2.84
N ILE A 188 7.06 -0.65 -3.93
CA ILE A 188 8.39 -0.03 -4.05
C ILE A 188 8.57 1.04 -2.97
N GLY A 189 7.58 1.91 -2.80
CA GLY A 189 7.62 2.94 -1.76
C GLY A 189 7.82 2.34 -0.37
N LEU A 190 7.13 1.23 -0.06
CA LEU A 190 7.30 0.55 1.22
C LEU A 190 8.67 -0.14 1.34
N LEU A 191 9.17 -0.80 0.29
CA LEU A 191 10.50 -1.43 0.28
C LEU A 191 11.60 -0.41 0.56
N HIS A 192 11.51 0.80 -0.02
CA HIS A 192 12.44 1.89 0.26
C HIS A 192 12.42 2.33 1.73
N THR A 193 11.30 2.19 2.44
CA THR A 193 11.27 2.54 3.86
C THR A 193 12.05 1.56 4.73
N PHE A 194 12.17 0.29 4.33
CA PHE A 194 12.87 -0.72 5.13
C PHE A 194 14.39 -0.48 5.25
N VAL A 195 14.96 0.36 4.39
CA VAL A 195 16.37 0.74 4.46
C VAL A 195 16.60 2.03 5.26
N LEU A 196 15.54 2.68 5.73
CA LEU A 196 15.66 3.90 6.54
C LEU A 196 16.04 3.55 7.97
N GLU A 197 17.11 4.20 8.45
CA GLU A 197 17.55 4.05 9.85
C GLU A 197 16.56 4.72 10.80
N GLY A 198 16.32 4.07 11.95
CA GLY A 198 15.48 4.60 13.03
C GLY A 198 14.01 4.20 12.97
N LEU A 199 13.57 3.41 11.99
CA LEU A 199 12.26 2.77 12.06
C LEU A 199 12.28 1.63 13.09
N PRO A 200 11.23 1.51 13.94
CA PRO A 200 11.14 0.40 14.89
C PRO A 200 11.07 -0.95 14.18
N ASP A 201 11.75 -1.98 14.72
CA ASP A 201 11.75 -3.34 14.15
C ASP A 201 10.32 -3.88 13.99
N GLU A 202 9.47 -3.72 15.01
CA GLU A 202 8.06 -4.13 14.96
C GLU A 202 7.32 -3.48 13.78
N TRP A 203 7.64 -2.20 13.47
CA TRP A 203 7.08 -1.49 12.33
C TRP A 203 7.43 -2.19 11.01
N GLN A 204 8.69 -2.60 10.85
CA GLN A 204 9.17 -3.29 9.66
C GLN A 204 8.57 -4.70 9.54
N PHE A 205 8.56 -5.48 10.62
CA PHE A 205 7.98 -6.81 10.66
C PHE A 205 6.52 -6.88 10.21
N LEU A 206 5.69 -5.98 10.75
CA LEU A 206 4.27 -5.95 10.40
C LEU A 206 4.06 -5.72 8.89
N ARG A 207 4.85 -4.84 8.27
CA ARG A 207 4.72 -4.50 6.84
C ARG A 207 5.29 -5.58 5.93
N VAL A 208 6.38 -6.22 6.33
CA VAL A 208 6.88 -7.42 5.63
C VAL A 208 5.82 -8.52 5.65
N ALA A 209 5.17 -8.77 6.78
CA ALA A 209 4.12 -9.78 6.87
C ALA A 209 2.90 -9.47 5.98
N LEU A 210 2.51 -8.18 5.86
CA LEU A 210 1.45 -7.76 4.96
C LEU A 210 1.85 -7.93 3.49
N LEU A 211 3.06 -7.52 3.11
CA LEU A 211 3.57 -7.71 1.76
C LEU A 211 3.63 -9.17 1.37
N LEU A 212 4.08 -10.06 2.26
CA LEU A 212 4.14 -11.50 2.00
C LEU A 212 2.75 -12.10 1.72
N LYS A 213 1.68 -11.57 2.34
CA LYS A 213 0.31 -12.01 2.05
C LYS A 213 -0.18 -11.54 0.67
N MET A 214 0.20 -10.34 0.25
CA MET A 214 -0.22 -9.76 -1.03
C MET A 214 0.61 -10.30 -2.20
N THR A 215 1.90 -10.52 -2.01
CA THR A 215 2.87 -10.79 -3.09
C THR A 215 2.49 -11.94 -4.02
N PRO A 216 2.02 -13.13 -3.54
CA PRO A 216 1.68 -14.24 -4.45
C PRO A 216 0.55 -13.91 -5.42
N LYS A 217 -0.41 -13.07 -5.00
CA LYS A 217 -1.52 -12.61 -5.83
C LYS A 217 -1.05 -11.52 -6.80
N ALA A 218 -0.31 -10.56 -6.28
CA ALA A 218 0.27 -9.48 -7.06
C ALA A 218 1.18 -10.02 -8.17
N ALA A 219 2.05 -10.98 -7.88
CA ALA A 219 2.95 -11.57 -8.86
C ALA A 219 2.23 -12.28 -10.03
N LYS A 220 1.06 -12.89 -9.77
CA LYS A 220 0.23 -13.49 -10.82
C LYS A 220 -0.48 -12.46 -11.69
N PHE A 221 -0.85 -11.35 -11.09
CA PHE A 221 -1.65 -10.30 -11.71
C PHE A 221 -0.81 -9.30 -12.51
N MET A 222 0.38 -8.95 -12.01
CA MET A 222 1.22 -7.88 -12.55
C MET A 222 1.87 -8.24 -13.89
N ALA A 223 2.10 -7.23 -14.71
CA ALA A 223 2.87 -7.34 -15.93
C ALA A 223 4.32 -7.81 -15.64
N PRO A 224 4.99 -8.48 -16.60
CA PRO A 224 6.37 -8.96 -16.41
C PRO A 224 7.35 -7.84 -16.02
N GLU A 225 7.18 -6.66 -16.59
CA GLU A 225 8.01 -5.48 -16.33
C GLU A 225 7.88 -5.01 -14.88
N ASP A 226 6.65 -4.92 -14.37
CA ASP A 226 6.38 -4.55 -12.98
C ASP A 226 6.97 -5.58 -12.01
N ARG A 227 6.82 -6.87 -12.32
CA ARG A 227 7.40 -7.95 -11.51
C ARG A 227 8.93 -7.85 -11.44
N GLN A 228 9.58 -7.59 -12.59
CA GLN A 228 11.03 -7.43 -12.65
C GLN A 228 11.48 -6.21 -11.82
N LEU A 229 10.76 -5.10 -11.92
CA LEU A 229 11.03 -3.90 -11.15
C LEU A 229 10.93 -4.17 -9.64
N LEU A 230 9.86 -4.83 -9.21
CA LEU A 230 9.63 -5.20 -7.80
C LEU A 230 10.67 -6.19 -7.28
N ARG A 231 11.04 -7.17 -8.09
CA ARG A 231 12.10 -8.13 -7.76
C ARG A 231 13.42 -7.41 -7.51
N ASN A 232 13.79 -6.49 -8.40
CA ASN A 232 15.04 -5.73 -8.29
C ASN A 232 15.02 -4.82 -7.05
N ALA A 233 13.92 -4.09 -6.83
CA ALA A 233 13.76 -3.23 -5.65
C ALA A 233 13.83 -4.01 -4.33
N ALA A 234 13.19 -5.19 -4.26
CA ALA A 234 13.25 -6.04 -3.08
C ALA A 234 14.66 -6.62 -2.87
N ALA A 235 15.33 -7.06 -3.94
CA ALA A 235 16.69 -7.58 -3.85
C ALA A 235 17.68 -6.49 -3.39
N GLU A 236 17.57 -5.27 -3.91
CA GLU A 236 18.37 -4.12 -3.51
C GLU A 236 18.12 -3.76 -2.03
N ALA A 237 16.86 -3.62 -1.63
CA ALA A 237 16.50 -3.34 -0.24
C ALA A 237 17.09 -4.39 0.71
N ALA A 238 17.02 -5.68 0.37
CA ALA A 238 17.56 -6.76 1.18
C ALA A 238 19.08 -6.66 1.41
N THR A 239 19.84 -6.01 0.52
CA THR A 239 21.28 -5.80 0.73
C THR A 239 21.58 -4.81 1.85
N GLN A 240 20.69 -3.88 2.12
CA GLN A 240 20.86 -2.78 3.06
C GLN A 240 20.19 -3.04 4.42
N ILE A 241 19.22 -3.97 4.49
CA ILE A 241 18.50 -4.33 5.72
C ILE A 241 19.45 -5.06 6.67
N LYS A 242 19.55 -4.56 7.92
CA LYS A 242 20.42 -5.12 8.97
C LYS A 242 19.75 -6.25 9.74
N ASP A 243 18.44 -6.15 10.01
CA ASP A 243 17.68 -7.18 10.73
C ASP A 243 17.53 -8.45 9.85
N PRO A 244 17.98 -9.62 10.34
CA PRO A 244 18.01 -10.84 9.54
C PRO A 244 16.61 -11.38 9.18
N ASP A 245 15.61 -11.16 10.04
CA ASP A 245 14.26 -11.65 9.82
C ASP A 245 13.52 -10.78 8.81
N VAL A 246 13.64 -9.45 8.93
CA VAL A 246 13.14 -8.49 7.93
C VAL A 246 13.80 -8.76 6.57
N LYS A 247 15.13 -8.93 6.54
CA LYS A 247 15.89 -9.27 5.34
C LYS A 247 15.42 -10.58 4.72
N SER A 248 15.18 -11.62 5.52
CA SER A 248 14.66 -12.91 5.06
C SER A 248 13.28 -12.76 4.41
N GLY A 249 12.39 -11.97 5.03
CA GLY A 249 11.07 -11.67 4.49
C GLY A 249 11.12 -10.91 3.18
N VAL A 250 11.96 -9.88 3.06
CA VAL A 250 12.14 -9.11 1.83
C VAL A 250 12.75 -9.97 0.71
N ASN A 251 13.70 -10.87 1.02
CA ASN A 251 14.19 -11.86 0.08
C ASN A 251 13.09 -12.84 -0.39
N ALA A 252 12.15 -13.21 0.49
CA ALA A 252 11.01 -14.03 0.10
C ALA A 252 10.07 -13.29 -0.86
N ILE A 253 9.85 -11.98 -0.66
CA ILE A 253 9.13 -11.11 -1.59
C ILE A 253 9.83 -11.10 -2.97
N ALA A 254 11.14 -10.90 -3.01
CA ALA A 254 11.90 -10.91 -4.26
C ALA A 254 11.76 -12.26 -5.02
N ARG A 255 11.85 -13.40 -4.30
CA ARG A 255 11.64 -14.73 -4.88
C ARG A 255 10.24 -14.94 -5.45
N ALA A 256 9.21 -14.47 -4.74
CA ALA A 256 7.83 -14.62 -5.19
C ALA A 256 7.57 -13.88 -6.51
N PHE A 257 8.19 -12.72 -6.74
CA PHE A 257 8.13 -12.01 -8.02
C PHE A 257 9.01 -12.66 -9.12
N ALA A 258 9.92 -13.56 -8.76
CA ALA A 258 10.75 -14.28 -9.73
C ALA A 258 10.07 -15.57 -10.28
N THR A 259 9.04 -16.09 -9.60
CA THR A 259 8.48 -17.43 -9.88
C THR A 259 7.45 -17.44 -11.02
N PHE A 260 7.02 -16.31 -11.53
CA PHE A 260 6.01 -16.14 -12.59
C PHE A 260 6.65 -15.39 -13.81
#